data_3130dc7f59fe3d8d074e6b3f9de1b97e
#
_entry.id   3130dc7f59fe3d8d074e6b3f9de1b97e
#
_cell.length_a   1.000
_cell.length_b   1.000
_cell.length_c   1.000
_cell.angle_alpha   90.00
_cell.angle_beta   90.00
_cell.angle_gamma   90.00
#
_symmetry.space_group_name_H-M   'P 1'
#
loop_
_entity.id
_entity.type
_entity.pdbx_description
1 polymer ?
#
loop_
_entity_poly.entity_id
_entity_poly.type
_entity_poly.pdbx_seq_one_letter_code
_entity_poly.pdbx_strand_id
1 'polypeptide(L)'
;MLSFQRLDVYQRAIEFLVLTTELTESLPRGHTERADQLIRAAESVVRNIAEGAGRWSDADSSKHYKIARGETMECAASLDVLKLRKLVGVDRYDRGIQLLEGVVAMLTKML
;
A
#
# COMPACT_ATOMS: atom_id res chain seq x y z
N MET A 1 5.68 -2.74 21.71
CA MET A 1 5.57 -2.26 20.32
C MET A 1 6.64 -1.23 20.01
N LEU A 2 7.20 -1.30 18.82
CA LEU A 2 8.06 -0.24 18.33
C LEU A 2 7.21 0.98 17.94
N SER A 3 7.79 2.16 18.02
CA SER A 3 7.03 3.41 17.83
C SER A 3 6.36 3.53 16.45
N PHE A 4 7.03 3.07 15.38
CA PHE A 4 6.46 3.16 14.04
C PHE A 4 5.16 2.36 13.90
N GLN A 5 5.01 1.28 14.68
CA GLN A 5 3.81 0.43 14.63
C GLN A 5 2.55 1.17 15.09
N ARG A 6 2.72 2.30 15.80
CA ARG A 6 1.60 3.14 16.26
C ARG A 6 1.22 4.24 15.28
N LEU A 7 2.01 4.46 14.23
CA LEU A 7 1.69 5.49 13.24
C LEU A 7 0.42 5.14 12.47
N ASP A 8 -0.47 6.11 12.33
CA ASP A 8 -1.72 5.92 11.57
C ASP A 8 -1.44 5.49 10.13
N VAL A 9 -0.43 6.08 9.48
CA VAL A 9 -0.07 5.73 8.12
C VAL A 9 0.37 4.27 8.02
N TYR A 10 1.11 3.77 9.02
CA TYR A 10 1.52 2.38 9.06
C TYR A 10 0.31 1.46 9.22
N GLN A 11 -0.60 1.78 10.14
CA GLN A 11 -1.81 0.99 10.38
C GLN A 11 -2.69 0.91 9.13
N ARG A 12 -2.83 2.02 8.40
CA ARG A 12 -3.57 2.02 7.13
C ARG A 12 -2.90 1.18 6.06
N ALA A 13 -1.59 1.23 5.97
CA ALA A 13 -0.83 0.40 5.03
C ALA A 13 -0.99 -1.09 5.35
N ILE A 14 -1.00 -1.46 6.64
CA ILE A 14 -1.26 -2.84 7.07
C ILE A 14 -2.69 -3.26 6.72
N GLU A 15 -3.69 -2.41 6.96
CA GLU A 15 -5.07 -2.70 6.56
C GLU A 15 -5.18 -2.94 5.05
N PHE A 16 -4.48 -2.13 4.26
CA PHE A 16 -4.46 -2.32 2.81
C PHE A 16 -3.79 -3.66 2.44
N LEU A 17 -2.72 -4.02 3.11
CA LEU A 17 -2.04 -5.30 2.87
C LEU A 17 -2.98 -6.49 3.19
N VAL A 18 -3.75 -6.40 4.27
CA VAL A 18 -4.75 -7.43 4.61
C VAL A 18 -5.79 -7.54 3.49
N LEU A 19 -6.35 -6.41 3.06
CA LEU A 19 -7.33 -6.39 1.96
C LEU A 19 -6.74 -6.99 0.69
N THR A 20 -5.50 -6.62 0.36
CA THR A 20 -4.80 -7.11 -0.82
C THR A 20 -4.55 -8.62 -0.75
N THR A 21 -4.18 -9.12 0.41
CA THR A 21 -3.97 -10.57 0.63
C THR A 21 -5.27 -11.34 0.36
N GLU A 22 -6.38 -10.89 0.93
CA GLU A 22 -7.69 -11.51 0.72
C GLU A 22 -8.11 -11.43 -0.75
N LEU A 23 -7.92 -10.27 -1.37
CA LEU A 23 -8.26 -10.05 -2.78
C LEU A 23 -7.48 -10.99 -3.69
N THR A 24 -6.17 -11.08 -3.51
CA THR A 24 -5.32 -11.90 -4.39
C THR A 24 -5.59 -13.39 -4.24
N GLU A 25 -5.94 -13.84 -3.04
CA GLU A 25 -6.36 -15.22 -2.80
C GLU A 25 -7.65 -15.57 -3.54
N SER A 26 -8.50 -14.58 -3.82
CA SER A 26 -9.78 -14.78 -4.51
C SER A 26 -9.66 -14.73 -6.04
N LEU A 27 -8.49 -14.38 -6.59
CA LEU A 27 -8.32 -14.23 -8.02
C LEU A 27 -8.39 -15.60 -8.73
N PRO A 28 -9.02 -15.66 -9.93
CA PRO A 28 -9.02 -16.88 -10.72
C PRO A 28 -7.63 -17.27 -11.18
N ARG A 29 -7.51 -18.50 -11.67
CA ARG A 29 -6.28 -18.99 -12.31
C ARG A 29 -5.85 -18.07 -13.46
N GLY A 30 -4.53 -17.93 -13.63
CA GLY A 30 -3.97 -17.12 -14.71
C GLY A 30 -3.65 -15.69 -14.30
N HIS A 31 -3.87 -15.34 -13.03
CA HIS A 31 -3.61 -13.98 -12.53
C HIS A 31 -2.52 -13.93 -11.46
N THR A 32 -1.68 -14.96 -11.36
CA THR A 32 -0.61 -15.04 -10.36
C THR A 32 0.35 -13.86 -10.46
N GLU A 33 0.72 -13.47 -11.67
CA GLU A 33 1.65 -12.37 -11.89
C GLU A 33 1.09 -11.04 -11.39
N ARG A 34 -0.20 -10.78 -11.65
CA ARG A 34 -0.90 -9.58 -11.16
C ARG A 34 -0.98 -9.59 -9.64
N ALA A 35 -1.30 -10.74 -9.06
CA ALA A 35 -1.35 -10.91 -7.61
C ALA A 35 0.00 -10.61 -6.97
N ASP A 36 1.07 -11.20 -7.49
CA ASP A 36 2.43 -11.01 -6.98
C ASP A 36 2.88 -9.57 -7.07
N GLN A 37 2.58 -8.90 -8.18
CA GLN A 37 2.93 -7.50 -8.39
C GLN A 37 2.25 -6.60 -7.35
N LEU A 38 0.95 -6.80 -7.12
CA LEU A 38 0.19 -6.03 -6.15
C LEU A 38 0.68 -6.28 -4.72
N ILE A 39 0.89 -7.53 -4.35
CA ILE A 39 1.39 -7.90 -3.01
C ILE A 39 2.77 -7.27 -2.77
N ARG A 40 3.69 -7.35 -3.73
CA ARG A 40 5.03 -6.77 -3.58
C ARG A 40 4.97 -5.27 -3.37
N ALA A 41 4.12 -4.57 -4.14
CA ALA A 41 3.96 -3.12 -3.99
C ALA A 41 3.36 -2.79 -2.62
N ALA A 42 2.33 -3.51 -2.18
CA ALA A 42 1.70 -3.29 -0.88
C ALA A 42 2.67 -3.55 0.28
N GLU A 43 3.47 -4.61 0.21
CA GLU A 43 4.50 -4.88 1.21
C GLU A 43 5.61 -3.83 1.20
N SER A 44 5.97 -3.33 0.02
CA SER A 44 6.98 -2.26 -0.10
C SER A 44 6.52 -0.98 0.58
N VAL A 45 5.23 -0.62 0.47
CA VAL A 45 4.66 0.52 1.20
C VAL A 45 4.89 0.35 2.70
N VAL A 46 4.52 -0.80 3.25
CA VAL A 46 4.66 -1.11 4.68
C VAL A 46 6.12 -0.99 5.12
N ARG A 47 7.02 -1.65 4.39
CA ARG A 47 8.44 -1.68 4.75
C ARG A 47 9.10 -0.30 4.67
N ASN A 48 8.77 0.48 3.66
CA ASN A 48 9.38 1.81 3.51
C ASN A 48 8.87 2.80 4.56
N ILE A 49 7.62 2.68 5.01
CA ILE A 49 7.14 3.48 6.14
C ILE A 49 7.95 3.14 7.40
N ALA A 50 8.14 1.86 7.70
CA ALA A 50 8.92 1.42 8.85
C ALA A 50 10.37 1.88 8.75
N GLU A 51 10.99 1.73 7.58
CA GLU A 51 12.37 2.16 7.35
C GLU A 51 12.55 3.66 7.50
N GLY A 52 11.62 4.44 6.94
CA GLY A 52 11.65 5.90 7.06
C GLY A 52 11.54 6.35 8.51
N ALA A 53 10.65 5.72 9.28
CA ALA A 53 10.49 6.02 10.70
C ALA A 53 11.72 5.67 11.53
N GLY A 54 12.53 4.72 11.08
CA GLY A 54 13.74 4.27 11.76
C GLY A 54 15.01 5.04 11.40
N ARG A 55 14.96 5.99 10.47
CA ARG A 55 16.14 6.75 10.06
C ARG A 55 16.45 7.88 11.02
N TRP A 56 17.72 8.29 11.05
CA TRP A 56 18.21 9.28 11.99
C TRP A 56 18.06 10.72 11.49
N SER A 57 18.01 10.94 10.18
CA SER A 57 17.87 12.28 9.59
C SER A 57 16.56 12.41 8.84
N ASP A 58 16.04 13.65 8.77
CA ASP A 58 14.82 13.94 8.00
C ASP A 58 15.01 13.65 6.52
N ALA A 59 16.20 13.90 5.98
CA ALA A 59 16.50 13.62 4.58
C ALA A 59 16.39 12.13 4.25
N ASP A 60 16.95 11.26 5.12
CA ASP A 60 16.88 9.82 4.93
C ASP A 60 15.46 9.30 5.12
N SER A 61 14.74 9.81 6.12
CA SER A 61 13.34 9.46 6.34
C SER A 61 12.48 9.83 5.13
N SER A 62 12.64 11.05 4.62
CA SER A 62 11.90 11.57 3.46
C SER A 62 12.13 10.69 2.22
N LYS A 63 13.35 10.22 2.00
CA LYS A 63 13.67 9.32 0.88
C LYS A 63 12.78 8.06 0.91
N HIS A 64 12.67 7.42 2.08
CA HIS A 64 11.84 6.22 2.23
C HIS A 64 10.35 6.52 2.12
N TYR A 65 9.90 7.66 2.63
CA TYR A 65 8.50 8.07 2.50
C TYR A 65 8.13 8.38 1.05
N LYS A 66 9.05 8.93 0.28
CA LYS A 66 8.83 9.15 -1.17
C LYS A 66 8.69 7.83 -1.91
N ILE A 67 9.51 6.83 -1.58
CA ILE A 67 9.40 5.49 -2.17
C ILE A 67 8.04 4.88 -1.80
N ALA A 68 7.65 4.93 -0.53
CA ALA A 68 6.36 4.42 -0.08
C ALA A 68 5.20 5.09 -0.82
N ARG A 69 5.27 6.40 -1.03
CA ARG A 69 4.24 7.15 -1.74
C ARG A 69 4.11 6.69 -3.20
N GLY A 70 5.23 6.51 -3.88
CA GLY A 70 5.26 5.99 -5.26
C GLY A 70 4.68 4.59 -5.36
N GLU A 71 5.03 3.71 -4.43
CA GLU A 71 4.48 2.35 -4.37
C GLU A 71 2.98 2.35 -4.08
N THR A 72 2.50 3.32 -3.30
CA THR A 72 1.07 3.49 -3.04
C THR A 72 0.32 3.85 -4.33
N MET A 73 0.90 4.71 -5.17
CA MET A 73 0.33 5.02 -6.48
C MET A 73 0.28 3.78 -7.37
N GLU A 74 1.32 2.95 -7.35
CA GLU A 74 1.35 1.70 -8.09
C GLU A 74 0.23 0.75 -7.62
N CYS A 75 -0.01 0.67 -6.31
CA CYS A 75 -1.12 -0.12 -5.78
C CYS A 75 -2.47 0.37 -6.31
N ALA A 76 -2.68 1.68 -6.35
CA ALA A 76 -3.92 2.27 -6.86
C ALA A 76 -4.12 1.93 -8.35
N ALA A 77 -3.06 2.04 -9.14
CA ALA A 77 -3.12 1.67 -10.55
C ALA A 77 -3.44 0.18 -10.74
N SER A 78 -2.86 -0.68 -9.91
CA SER A 78 -3.16 -2.12 -9.94
C SER A 78 -4.63 -2.39 -9.63
N LEU A 79 -5.20 -1.69 -8.64
CA LEU A 79 -6.63 -1.81 -8.33
C LEU A 79 -7.50 -1.37 -9.51
N ASP A 80 -7.11 -0.28 -10.19
CA ASP A 80 -7.83 0.19 -11.39
C ASP A 80 -7.82 -0.88 -12.48
N VAL A 81 -6.68 -1.51 -12.71
CA VAL A 81 -6.58 -2.59 -13.70
C VAL A 81 -7.47 -3.77 -13.32
N LEU A 82 -7.46 -4.17 -12.05
CA LEU A 82 -8.32 -5.27 -11.58
C LEU A 82 -9.79 -4.93 -11.73
N LYS A 83 -10.18 -3.68 -11.45
CA LYS A 83 -11.57 -3.22 -11.63
C LYS A 83 -11.97 -3.27 -13.10
N LEU A 84 -11.12 -2.74 -13.99
CA LEU A 84 -11.38 -2.75 -15.41
C LEU A 84 -11.58 -4.16 -15.95
N ARG A 85 -10.82 -5.11 -15.44
CA ARG A 85 -10.90 -6.53 -15.83
C ARG A 85 -12.00 -7.29 -15.09
N LYS A 86 -12.77 -6.63 -14.23
CA LYS A 86 -13.86 -7.21 -13.44
C LYS A 86 -13.37 -8.32 -12.49
N LEU A 87 -12.16 -8.14 -11.95
CA LEU A 87 -11.52 -9.08 -11.03
C LEU A 87 -11.65 -8.65 -9.57
N VAL A 88 -12.15 -7.46 -9.31
CA VAL A 88 -12.40 -6.96 -7.96
C VAL A 88 -13.80 -6.35 -7.90
N GLY A 89 -14.52 -6.62 -6.82
CA GLY A 89 -15.84 -6.03 -6.59
C GLY A 89 -15.74 -4.58 -6.14
N VAL A 90 -16.86 -3.87 -6.28
CA VAL A 90 -16.94 -2.43 -5.97
C VAL A 90 -16.55 -2.14 -4.52
N ASP A 91 -17.04 -2.92 -3.57
CA ASP A 91 -16.79 -2.67 -2.14
C ASP A 91 -15.30 -2.75 -1.79
N ARG A 92 -14.61 -3.79 -2.25
CA ARG A 92 -13.17 -3.94 -2.02
C ARG A 92 -12.36 -2.87 -2.75
N TYR A 93 -12.75 -2.55 -3.98
CA TYR A 93 -12.10 -1.49 -4.73
C TYR A 93 -12.21 -0.16 -3.99
N ASP A 94 -13.43 0.23 -3.61
CA ASP A 94 -13.67 1.51 -2.92
C ASP A 94 -12.93 1.57 -1.59
N ARG A 95 -12.96 0.49 -0.81
CA ARG A 95 -12.23 0.42 0.46
C ARG A 95 -10.73 0.53 0.25
N GLY A 96 -10.20 -0.18 -0.75
CA GLY A 96 -8.78 -0.14 -1.09
C GLY A 96 -8.31 1.26 -1.48
N ILE A 97 -9.04 1.91 -2.37
CA ILE A 97 -8.72 3.28 -2.81
C ILE A 97 -8.79 4.25 -1.62
N GLN A 98 -9.81 4.13 -0.76
CA GLN A 98 -9.93 4.98 0.43
C GLN A 98 -8.72 4.84 1.35
N LEU A 99 -8.25 3.61 1.59
CA LEU A 99 -7.06 3.37 2.39
C LEU A 99 -5.82 4.01 1.75
N LEU A 100 -5.65 3.83 0.45
CA LEU A 100 -4.50 4.38 -0.28
C LEU A 100 -4.52 5.90 -0.32
N GLU A 101 -5.68 6.51 -0.49
CA GLU A 101 -5.81 7.98 -0.41
C GLU A 101 -5.32 8.50 0.95
N GLY A 102 -5.71 7.83 2.02
CA GLY A 102 -5.24 8.18 3.36
C GLY A 102 -3.73 8.05 3.52
N VAL A 103 -3.15 6.96 2.99
CA VAL A 103 -1.70 6.74 3.03
C VAL A 103 -0.97 7.84 2.26
N VAL A 104 -1.42 8.19 1.05
CA VAL A 104 -0.81 9.26 0.24
C VAL A 104 -0.88 10.60 0.98
N ALA A 105 -2.04 10.94 1.54
CA ALA A 105 -2.21 12.21 2.24
C ALA A 105 -1.28 12.31 3.44
N MET A 106 -1.16 11.26 4.23
CA MET A 106 -0.28 11.23 5.40
C MET A 106 1.20 11.28 5.00
N LEU A 107 1.61 10.48 4.00
CA LEU A 107 3.01 10.48 3.54
C LEU A 107 3.41 11.84 2.97
N THR A 108 2.51 12.50 2.26
CA THR A 108 2.77 13.83 1.69
C THR A 108 3.10 14.84 2.80
N LYS A 109 2.42 14.76 3.93
CA LYS A 109 2.70 15.64 5.10
C LYS A 109 4.01 15.30 5.80
N MET A 110 4.52 14.09 5.62
CA MET A 110 5.74 13.61 6.29
C MET A 110 7.00 13.88 5.48
N LEU A 111 6.87 14.36 4.26
CA LEU A 111 8.01 14.64 3.38
C LEU A 111 8.78 15.91 3.77
#